data_8f42350f8d1d3aa8523bf47c92780db4
#
_entry.id   8f42350f8d1d3aa8523bf47c92780db4
#
_cell.length_a   1.000
_cell.length_b   1.000
_cell.length_c   1.000
_cell.angle_alpha   90.00
_cell.angle_beta   90.00
_cell.angle_gamma   90.00
#
_symmetry.space_group_name_H-M   'P 1'
#
loop_
_entity.id
_entity.type
_entity.pdbx_description
1 polymer ?
#
loop_
_entity_poly.entity_id
_entity_poly.type
_entity_poly.pdbx_seq_one_letter_code
_entity_poly.pdbx_strand_id
1 'polypeptide(L)'
;VYKRQTEGNVQYSANQNSVIRGNAGLSWRPEPKKVLNLTYRVDVPNALRQIDVSGQWPIADRWYGVGRLNYSLPNDYANRPGFAPLTAPPSRGLSEGLMGLEYKADCWIFRVVAQRIPTATGKSTSTLFFQLELSGLTRLGSDPMQALRTSIPGYQELGTNPNRSSY
;
A
#
# COMPACT_ATOMS: atom_id res chain seq x y z
N VAL A 1 12.12 2.49 -19.44
CA VAL A 1 10.77 2.19 -19.97
C VAL A 1 9.74 2.73 -18.97
N TYR A 2 9.10 3.84 -19.35
CA TYR A 2 7.99 4.39 -18.57
C TYR A 2 6.82 3.41 -18.58
N LYS A 3 6.39 2.92 -17.42
CA LYS A 3 5.26 2.01 -17.30
C LYS A 3 4.09 2.72 -16.64
N ARG A 4 3.01 2.86 -17.40
CA ARG A 4 1.68 3.20 -16.87
C ARG A 4 0.83 1.94 -17.01
N GLN A 5 0.22 1.50 -15.93
CA GLN A 5 -0.67 0.35 -15.91
C GLN A 5 -1.99 0.79 -15.30
N THR A 6 -3.06 0.49 -16.00
CA THR A 6 -4.44 0.58 -15.51
C THR A 6 -4.99 -0.81 -15.39
N GLU A 7 -5.61 -1.10 -14.28
CA GLU A 7 -6.26 -2.38 -14.01
C GLU A 7 -7.69 -2.11 -13.57
N GLY A 8 -8.63 -2.91 -14.06
CA GLY A 8 -10.02 -2.81 -13.67
C GLY A 8 -10.68 -4.17 -13.71
N ASN A 9 -11.52 -4.45 -12.71
CA ASN A 9 -12.35 -5.64 -12.64
C ASN A 9 -13.71 -5.26 -12.07
N VAL A 10 -14.80 -5.78 -12.69
CA VAL A 10 -16.16 -5.55 -12.25
C VAL A 10 -16.91 -6.87 -12.26
N GLN A 11 -17.54 -7.20 -11.14
CA GLN A 11 -18.44 -8.34 -11.01
C GLN A 11 -19.88 -7.85 -10.87
N TYR A 12 -20.72 -8.27 -11.82
CA TYR A 12 -22.15 -7.96 -11.86
C TYR A 12 -22.98 -9.17 -11.45
N SER A 13 -24.03 -8.95 -10.66
CA SER A 13 -25.02 -9.96 -10.29
C SER A 13 -26.31 -9.73 -11.06
N ALA A 14 -26.67 -10.69 -11.92
CA ALA A 14 -27.92 -10.64 -12.67
C ALA A 14 -29.16 -10.75 -11.77
N ASN A 15 -29.07 -11.51 -10.68
CA ASN A 15 -30.19 -11.69 -9.73
C ASN A 15 -30.51 -10.41 -8.93
N GLN A 16 -29.51 -9.58 -8.67
CA GLN A 16 -29.66 -8.33 -7.92
C GLN A 16 -29.65 -7.10 -8.82
N ASN A 17 -29.48 -7.31 -10.12
CA ASN A 17 -29.37 -6.25 -11.15
C ASN A 17 -28.41 -5.11 -10.73
N SER A 18 -27.28 -5.48 -10.13
CA SER A 18 -26.32 -4.52 -9.58
C SER A 18 -24.88 -5.03 -9.62
N VAL A 19 -23.95 -4.09 -9.63
CA VAL A 19 -22.52 -4.39 -9.41
C VAL A 19 -22.32 -4.79 -7.97
N ILE A 20 -21.79 -5.98 -7.72
CA ILE A 20 -21.52 -6.51 -6.39
C ILE A 20 -20.09 -6.32 -5.95
N ARG A 21 -19.15 -6.34 -6.88
CA ARG A 21 -17.72 -6.10 -6.61
C ARG A 21 -17.07 -5.35 -7.75
N GLY A 22 -16.14 -4.50 -7.42
CA GLY A 22 -15.32 -3.81 -8.41
C GLY A 22 -14.01 -3.34 -7.82
N ASN A 23 -12.97 -3.36 -8.63
CA ASN A 23 -11.72 -2.68 -8.34
C ASN A 23 -11.23 -1.94 -9.58
N ALA A 24 -10.65 -0.78 -9.36
CA ALA A 24 -9.96 -0.02 -10.38
C ALA A 24 -8.62 0.44 -9.82
N GLY A 25 -7.55 0.22 -10.55
CA GLY A 25 -6.20 0.54 -10.15
C GLY A 25 -5.44 1.31 -11.21
N LEU A 26 -4.63 2.25 -10.77
CA LEU A 26 -3.68 2.99 -11.59
C LEU A 26 -2.30 2.87 -10.95
N SER A 27 -1.32 2.43 -11.72
CA SER A 27 0.09 2.39 -11.34
C SER A 27 0.91 3.22 -12.31
N TRP A 28 1.64 4.19 -11.78
CA TRP A 28 2.50 5.07 -12.55
C TRP A 28 3.94 4.98 -12.08
N ARG A 29 4.83 4.60 -13.01
CA ARG A 29 6.27 4.40 -12.76
C ARG A 29 7.06 5.17 -13.82
N PRO A 30 7.27 6.49 -13.64
CA PRO A 30 7.98 7.30 -14.63
C PRO A 30 9.46 6.96 -14.74
N GLU A 31 10.10 6.62 -13.62
CA GLU A 31 11.54 6.37 -13.53
C GLU A 31 11.82 5.29 -12.48
N PRO A 32 13.03 4.72 -12.45
CA PRO A 32 13.46 3.87 -11.35
C PRO A 32 13.29 4.58 -10.00
N LYS A 33 12.78 3.85 -8.98
CA LYS A 33 12.51 4.37 -7.62
C LYS A 33 11.47 5.49 -7.54
N LYS A 34 10.68 5.66 -8.61
CA LYS A 34 9.50 6.52 -8.62
C LYS A 34 8.28 5.66 -8.95
N VAL A 35 7.42 5.44 -7.97
CA VAL A 35 6.17 4.71 -8.15
C VAL A 35 5.06 5.37 -7.36
N LEU A 36 3.92 5.51 -8.00
CA LEU A 36 2.66 5.91 -7.39
C LEU A 36 1.57 4.93 -7.80
N ASN A 37 0.85 4.41 -6.84
CA ASN A 37 -0.28 3.53 -7.05
C ASN A 37 -1.52 4.12 -6.39
N LEU A 38 -2.63 4.04 -7.10
CA LEU A 38 -3.96 4.39 -6.59
C LEU A 38 -4.88 3.22 -6.91
N THR A 39 -5.57 2.69 -5.91
CA THR A 39 -6.55 1.62 -6.10
C THR A 39 -7.85 1.99 -5.40
N TYR A 40 -8.96 1.83 -6.10
CA TYR A 40 -10.30 1.95 -5.55
C TYR A 40 -10.97 0.58 -5.57
N ARG A 41 -11.51 0.15 -4.44
CA ARG A 41 -12.18 -1.15 -4.28
C ARG A 41 -13.56 -0.96 -3.69
N VAL A 42 -14.52 -1.70 -4.27
CA VAL A 42 -15.89 -1.82 -3.78
C VAL A 42 -16.22 -3.29 -3.62
N ASP A 43 -16.76 -3.68 -2.48
CA ASP A 43 -17.31 -5.00 -2.21
C ASP A 43 -18.64 -4.80 -1.47
N VAL A 44 -19.75 -4.86 -2.20
CA VAL A 44 -21.09 -4.56 -1.68
C VAL A 44 -21.53 -5.59 -0.65
N PRO A 45 -21.36 -6.93 -0.87
CA PRO A 45 -21.68 -7.94 0.13
C PRO A 45 -21.00 -7.75 1.49
N ASN A 46 -19.75 -7.27 1.47
CA ASN A 46 -18.99 -7.03 2.69
C ASN A 46 -19.07 -5.57 3.17
N ALA A 47 -19.94 -4.76 2.54
CA ALA A 47 -20.08 -3.32 2.79
C ALA A 47 -18.74 -2.57 2.81
N LEU A 48 -17.84 -2.92 1.90
CA LEU A 48 -16.48 -2.41 1.82
C LEU A 48 -16.35 -1.41 0.68
N ARG A 49 -15.88 -0.21 1.01
CA ARG A 49 -15.42 0.79 0.03
C ARG A 49 -14.10 1.32 0.52
N GLN A 50 -13.04 1.15 -0.28
CA GLN A 50 -11.70 1.55 0.12
C GLN A 50 -10.97 2.27 -1.00
N ILE A 51 -10.18 3.26 -0.59
CA ILE A 51 -9.15 3.87 -1.43
C ILE A 51 -7.81 3.50 -0.83
N ASP A 52 -6.92 2.97 -1.64
CA ASP A 52 -5.55 2.64 -1.30
C ASP A 52 -4.62 3.49 -2.16
N VAL A 53 -3.75 4.25 -1.52
CA VAL A 53 -2.72 5.06 -2.16
C VAL A 53 -1.38 4.61 -1.63
N SER A 54 -0.46 4.26 -2.53
CA SER A 54 0.89 3.89 -2.12
C SER A 54 1.94 4.40 -3.09
N GLY A 55 3.16 4.59 -2.59
CA GLY A 55 4.22 5.04 -3.46
C GLY A 55 5.59 5.14 -2.80
N GLN A 56 6.59 5.28 -3.67
CA GLN A 56 7.97 5.61 -3.36
C GLN A 56 8.37 6.77 -4.25
N TRP A 57 8.93 7.82 -3.65
CA TRP A 57 9.29 9.02 -4.41
C TRP A 57 10.53 9.69 -3.83
N PRO A 58 11.50 10.14 -4.67
CA PRO A 58 12.60 10.97 -4.22
C PRO A 58 12.05 12.35 -3.80
N ILE A 59 12.26 12.74 -2.55
CA ILE A 59 11.80 14.02 -1.99
C ILE A 59 12.92 15.06 -1.93
N ALA A 60 14.17 14.59 -1.85
CA ALA A 60 15.35 15.44 -1.91
C ALA A 60 16.53 14.61 -2.46
N ASP A 61 17.69 15.24 -2.61
CA ASP A 61 18.91 14.52 -2.98
C ASP A 61 19.19 13.43 -1.92
N ARG A 62 19.35 12.17 -2.39
CA ARG A 62 19.58 10.98 -1.57
C ARG A 62 18.45 10.58 -0.61
N TRP A 63 17.34 11.35 -0.54
CA TRP A 63 16.18 11.07 0.31
C TRP A 63 14.99 10.57 -0.49
N TYR A 64 14.39 9.50 -0.01
CA TYR A 64 13.19 8.89 -0.60
C TYR A 64 12.10 8.80 0.46
N GLY A 65 10.93 9.27 0.11
CA GLY A 65 9.70 9.03 0.87
C GLY A 65 9.04 7.74 0.41
N VAL A 66 8.57 6.94 1.32
CA VAL A 66 7.76 5.74 1.09
C VAL A 66 6.48 5.81 1.88
N GLY A 67 5.39 5.36 1.31
CA GLY A 67 4.13 5.40 2.03
C GLY A 67 3.03 4.57 1.40
N ARG A 68 2.07 4.17 2.27
CA ARG A 68 0.79 3.58 1.90
C ARG A 68 -0.28 4.05 2.86
N LEU A 69 -1.41 4.43 2.34
CA LEU A 69 -2.59 4.81 3.09
C LEU A 69 -3.78 4.05 2.52
N ASN A 70 -4.42 3.25 3.36
CA ASN A 70 -5.68 2.59 3.05
C ASN A 70 -6.79 3.25 3.87
N TYR A 71 -7.74 3.85 3.18
CA TYR A 71 -8.83 4.58 3.78
C TYR A 71 -10.17 3.93 3.45
N SER A 72 -10.93 3.57 4.49
CA SER A 72 -12.29 3.05 4.37
C SER A 72 -13.29 4.21 4.27
N LEU A 73 -14.02 4.23 3.16
CA LEU A 73 -15.08 5.20 2.89
C LEU A 73 -16.39 4.76 3.56
N PRO A 74 -17.29 5.73 3.88
CA PRO A 74 -18.63 5.40 4.30
C PRO A 74 -19.33 4.55 3.24
N ASN A 75 -20.10 3.57 3.69
CA ASN A 75 -20.81 2.68 2.81
C ASN A 75 -22.33 2.80 3.03
N ASP A 76 -23.00 3.40 2.06
CA ASP A 76 -24.46 3.58 2.08
C ASP A 76 -25.22 2.31 1.63
N TYR A 77 -24.52 1.26 1.22
CA TYR A 77 -25.13 0.00 0.77
C TYR A 77 -25.72 -0.84 1.89
N ALA A 78 -25.34 -0.57 3.14
CA ALA A 78 -25.86 -1.30 4.32
C ALA A 78 -27.40 -1.22 4.48
N ASN A 79 -28.04 -0.20 3.88
CA ASN A 79 -29.48 0.04 3.98
C ASN A 79 -30.24 -0.32 2.69
N ARG A 80 -29.61 -1.00 1.73
CA ARG A 80 -30.31 -1.40 0.50
C ARG A 80 -31.20 -2.64 0.73
N PRO A 81 -32.45 -2.64 0.23
CA PRO A 81 -33.30 -3.83 0.25
C PRO A 81 -32.62 -4.99 -0.48
N GLY A 82 -32.60 -6.17 0.12
CA GLY A 82 -32.02 -7.39 -0.46
C GLY A 82 -30.62 -7.75 0.04
N PHE A 83 -30.00 -6.91 0.86
CA PHE A 83 -28.74 -7.25 1.54
C PHE A 83 -28.99 -7.56 3.00
N ALA A 84 -28.33 -8.61 3.50
CA ALA A 84 -28.40 -8.93 4.93
C ALA A 84 -27.85 -7.77 5.77
N PRO A 85 -28.47 -7.43 6.90
CA PRO A 85 -27.93 -6.40 7.79
C PRO A 85 -26.53 -6.83 8.26
N LEU A 86 -25.59 -5.89 8.16
CA LEU A 86 -24.22 -6.12 8.62
C LEU A 86 -24.21 -6.35 10.13
N THR A 87 -23.52 -7.38 10.57
CA THR A 87 -23.33 -7.68 11.99
C THR A 87 -22.41 -6.69 12.70
N ALA A 88 -21.67 -5.89 11.94
CA ALA A 88 -20.83 -4.82 12.47
C ALA A 88 -20.91 -3.57 11.58
N PRO A 89 -20.90 -2.35 12.16
CA PRO A 89 -20.88 -1.13 11.39
C PRO A 89 -19.60 -1.06 10.55
N PRO A 90 -19.66 -0.61 9.28
CA PRO A 90 -18.49 -0.46 8.46
C PRO A 90 -17.53 0.55 9.12
N SER A 91 -16.29 0.15 9.31
CA SER A 91 -15.27 1.02 9.89
C SER A 91 -14.98 2.17 8.93
N ARG A 92 -15.20 3.42 9.38
CA ARG A 92 -14.82 4.64 8.64
C ARG A 92 -13.43 5.07 9.09
N GLY A 93 -12.59 5.49 8.16
CA GLY A 93 -11.31 6.11 8.46
C GLY A 93 -10.11 5.34 7.96
N LEU A 94 -8.96 5.69 8.50
CA LEU A 94 -7.69 5.07 8.15
C LEU A 94 -7.66 3.63 8.64
N SER A 95 -7.73 2.68 7.70
CA SER A 95 -7.68 1.24 7.99
C SER A 95 -6.25 0.78 8.20
N GLU A 96 -5.33 1.18 7.34
CA GLU A 96 -3.93 0.82 7.42
C GLU A 96 -3.09 2.01 6.94
N GLY A 97 -1.98 2.27 7.60
CA GLY A 97 -1.02 3.29 7.20
C GLY A 97 0.41 2.81 7.36
N LEU A 98 1.23 3.11 6.37
CA LEU A 98 2.67 2.96 6.41
C LEU A 98 3.29 4.25 5.89
N MET A 99 4.28 4.76 6.60
CA MET A 99 5.02 5.95 6.19
C MET A 99 6.48 5.79 6.59
N GLY A 100 7.38 6.14 5.69
CA GLY A 100 8.80 6.02 5.97
C GLY A 100 9.67 6.95 5.16
N LEU A 101 10.89 7.06 5.62
CA LEU A 101 11.97 7.77 4.97
C LEU A 101 13.16 6.85 4.77
N GLU A 102 13.77 6.93 3.61
CA GLU A 102 14.98 6.21 3.25
C GLU A 102 16.05 7.21 2.82
N TYR A 103 17.23 7.09 3.38
CA TYR A 103 18.39 7.88 2.99
C TYR A 103 19.46 6.97 2.39
N LYS A 104 19.96 7.32 1.22
CA LYS A 104 21.01 6.58 0.52
C LYS A 104 22.30 7.39 0.46
N ALA A 105 23.29 6.99 1.24
CA ALA A 105 24.68 7.43 1.09
C ALA A 105 25.45 6.52 0.10
N ASP A 106 26.71 6.79 -0.12
CA ASP A 106 27.53 6.03 -1.07
C ASP A 106 27.81 4.60 -0.57
N CYS A 107 28.02 4.43 0.75
CA CYS A 107 28.36 3.14 1.37
C CYS A 107 27.40 2.67 2.46
N TRP A 108 26.29 3.39 2.72
CA TRP A 108 25.29 2.96 3.66
C TRP A 108 23.89 3.47 3.29
N ILE A 109 22.87 2.77 3.77
CA ILE A 109 21.47 3.14 3.60
C ILE A 109 20.81 3.12 4.97
N PHE A 110 20.11 4.18 5.30
CA PHE A 110 19.30 4.26 6.51
C PHE A 110 17.82 4.27 6.14
N ARG A 111 17.01 3.52 6.90
CA ARG A 111 15.56 3.47 6.74
C ARG A 111 14.88 3.63 8.08
N VAL A 112 13.84 4.43 8.12
CA VAL A 112 12.89 4.51 9.22
C VAL A 112 11.49 4.38 8.67
N VAL A 113 10.70 3.45 9.19
CA VAL A 113 9.36 3.16 8.71
C VAL A 113 8.43 3.00 9.90
N ALA A 114 7.37 3.79 9.93
CA ALA A 114 6.26 3.65 10.86
C ALA A 114 5.09 2.96 10.16
N GLN A 115 4.54 1.94 10.78
CA GLN A 115 3.39 1.19 10.29
C GLN A 115 2.29 1.17 11.35
N ARG A 116 1.06 1.39 10.91
CA ARG A 116 -0.14 1.25 11.72
C ARG A 116 -1.07 0.22 11.10
N ILE A 117 -1.38 -0.82 11.87
CA ILE A 117 -2.25 -1.92 11.46
C ILE A 117 -3.44 -1.98 12.42
N PRO A 118 -4.68 -2.09 11.92
CA PRO A 118 -5.84 -2.33 12.76
C PRO A 118 -5.79 -3.75 13.33
N THR A 119 -6.19 -3.88 14.57
CA THR A 119 -6.37 -5.19 15.24
C THR A 119 -7.84 -5.55 15.26
N ALA A 120 -8.14 -6.87 15.39
CA ALA A 120 -9.50 -7.41 15.36
C ALA A 120 -10.45 -6.82 16.43
N THR A 121 -9.93 -6.16 17.46
CA THR A 121 -10.69 -5.57 18.56
C THR A 121 -11.01 -4.07 18.37
N GLY A 122 -10.88 -3.54 17.14
CA GLY A 122 -11.10 -2.10 16.86
C GLY A 122 -10.00 -1.18 17.37
N LYS A 123 -8.92 -1.74 17.92
CA LYS A 123 -7.70 -1.03 18.28
C LYS A 123 -6.71 -1.03 17.11
N SER A 124 -5.71 -0.22 17.15
CA SER A 124 -4.62 -0.22 16.18
C SER A 124 -3.28 -0.39 16.88
N THR A 125 -2.42 -1.19 16.29
CA THR A 125 -1.02 -1.32 16.72
C THR A 125 -0.14 -0.48 15.81
N SER A 126 0.73 0.32 16.41
CA SER A 126 1.75 1.09 15.69
C SER A 126 3.12 0.48 15.93
N THR A 127 3.85 0.23 14.88
CA THR A 127 5.19 -0.33 14.90
C THR A 127 6.15 0.62 14.22
N LEU A 128 7.33 0.79 14.78
CA LEU A 128 8.41 1.59 14.21
C LEU A 128 9.60 0.69 13.90
N PHE A 129 10.06 0.73 12.66
CA PHE A 129 11.20 -0.03 12.17
C PHE A 129 12.37 0.92 11.89
N PHE A 130 13.57 0.49 12.30
CA PHE A 130 14.83 1.16 11.97
C PHE A 130 15.77 0.15 11.34
N GLN A 131 16.40 0.54 10.25
CA GLN A 131 17.40 -0.28 9.58
C GLN A 131 18.58 0.58 9.13
N LEU A 132 19.78 0.11 9.42
CA LEU A 132 21.01 0.59 8.83
C LEU A 132 21.64 -0.53 8.02
N GLU A 133 21.81 -0.33 6.74
CA GLU A 133 22.45 -1.26 5.80
C GLU A 133 23.79 -0.69 5.39
N LEU A 134 24.84 -1.44 5.66
CA LEU A 134 26.21 -1.13 5.23
C LEU A 134 26.46 -1.89 3.90
N SER A 135 26.78 -1.15 2.84
CA SER A 135 26.96 -1.73 1.50
C SER A 135 28.05 -2.78 1.50
N GLY A 136 27.66 -4.03 1.19
CA GLY A 136 28.57 -5.16 1.11
C GLY A 136 28.97 -5.84 2.42
N LEU A 137 28.49 -5.36 3.57
CA LEU A 137 28.84 -5.92 4.88
C LEU A 137 27.66 -6.56 5.59
N THR A 138 26.76 -5.76 6.15
CA THR A 138 25.68 -6.25 7.01
C THR A 138 24.49 -5.30 7.08
N ARG A 139 23.39 -5.83 7.63
CA ARG A 139 22.19 -5.07 7.98
C ARG A 139 22.02 -5.11 9.48
N LEU A 140 21.79 -3.95 10.10
CA LEU A 140 21.58 -3.77 11.52
C LEU A 140 20.19 -3.19 11.77
N GLY A 141 19.51 -3.68 12.80
CA GLY A 141 18.17 -3.24 13.18
C GLY A 141 17.05 -4.17 12.73
N SER A 142 15.82 -3.66 12.73
CA SER A 142 14.64 -4.38 12.24
C SER A 142 14.61 -4.38 10.71
N ASP A 143 13.90 -5.34 10.11
CA ASP A 143 13.80 -5.43 8.65
C ASP A 143 12.45 -4.87 8.14
N PRO A 144 12.39 -3.60 7.72
CA PRO A 144 11.19 -3.01 7.13
C PRO A 144 10.95 -3.44 5.67
N MET A 145 11.91 -4.15 5.05
CA MET A 145 11.87 -4.44 3.61
C MET A 145 10.67 -5.28 3.21
N GLN A 146 10.32 -6.27 4.03
CA GLN A 146 9.13 -7.09 3.78
C GLN A 146 7.86 -6.23 3.83
N ALA A 147 7.72 -5.37 4.82
CA ALA A 147 6.58 -4.47 4.93
C ALA A 147 6.49 -3.51 3.72
N LEU A 148 7.61 -2.94 3.28
CA LEU A 148 7.67 -2.05 2.12
C LEU A 148 7.31 -2.76 0.81
N ARG A 149 7.89 -3.95 0.56
CA ARG A 149 7.61 -4.75 -0.64
C ARG A 149 6.15 -5.19 -0.72
N THR A 150 5.56 -5.58 0.42
CA THR A 150 4.17 -6.03 0.49
C THR A 150 3.20 -4.86 0.38
N SER A 151 3.54 -3.72 0.97
CA SER A 151 2.65 -2.56 1.04
C SER A 151 2.70 -1.68 -0.20
N ILE A 152 3.82 -1.65 -0.94
CA ILE A 152 4.00 -0.75 -2.09
C ILE A 152 4.29 -1.57 -3.35
N PRO A 153 3.29 -1.88 -4.18
CA PRO A 153 3.49 -2.58 -5.44
C PRO A 153 4.48 -1.83 -6.34
N GLY A 154 5.59 -2.51 -6.69
CA GLY A 154 6.64 -1.92 -7.51
C GLY A 154 7.67 -1.10 -6.75
N TYR A 155 7.69 -1.18 -5.42
CA TYR A 155 8.79 -0.67 -4.59
C TYR A 155 10.14 -1.22 -5.06
N GLN A 156 11.13 -0.35 -5.14
CA GLN A 156 12.49 -0.71 -5.52
C GLN A 156 13.47 -0.37 -4.39
N GLU A 157 14.21 -1.38 -3.96
CA GLU A 157 15.24 -1.20 -2.93
C GLU A 157 16.35 -0.25 -3.39
N LEU A 158 16.80 0.61 -2.49
CA LEU A 158 17.86 1.57 -2.79
C LEU A 158 19.24 0.91 -2.94
N GLY A 159 19.46 -0.25 -2.30
CA GLY A 159 20.73 -0.99 -2.29
C GLY A 159 20.94 -1.93 -3.49
N THR A 160 19.89 -2.29 -4.20
CA THR A 160 19.98 -3.24 -5.31
C THR A 160 20.49 -2.56 -6.56
N ASN A 161 21.64 -3.01 -7.04
CA ASN A 161 22.13 -2.65 -8.36
C ASN A 161 21.23 -3.32 -9.41
N PRO A 162 20.54 -2.59 -10.32
CA PRO A 162 19.62 -3.19 -11.30
C PRO A 162 20.31 -4.19 -12.26
N ASN A 163 21.63 -4.24 -12.29
CA ASN A 163 22.42 -5.15 -13.11
C ASN A 163 22.75 -6.51 -12.44
N ARG A 164 22.24 -6.80 -11.24
CA ARG A 164 22.46 -8.09 -10.56
C ARG A 164 21.21 -8.97 -10.51
N SER A 165 20.32 -8.89 -11.47
CA SER A 165 19.27 -9.90 -11.65
C SER A 165 19.73 -10.88 -12.73
N SER A 166 19.96 -12.10 -12.29
CA SER A 166 20.16 -13.33 -13.06
C SER A 166 21.58 -13.89 -13.09
N TYR A 167 21.81 -14.77 -12.15
CA TYR A 167 22.42 -16.08 -12.41
C TYR A 167 21.61 -17.09 -11.63
#